data_ec52ca03130dc5e0dcec73e82af10cff
#
_entry.id   ec52ca03130dc5e0dcec73e82af10cff
#
_cell.length_a   1.000
_cell.length_b   1.000
_cell.length_c   1.000
_cell.angle_alpha   90.00
_cell.angle_beta   90.00
_cell.angle_gamma   90.00
#
_symmetry.space_group_name_H-M   'P 1'
#
loop_
_entity.id
_entity.type
_entity.pdbx_description
1 polymer ?
#
loop_
_entity_poly.entity_id
_entity_poly.type
_entity_poly.pdbx_seq_one_letter_code
_entity_poly.pdbx_strand_id
1 'polypeptide(L)'
;DGFLKEVELKYTSNLYNFFNHVFACLPVAHLVTVGPQRIFVVHAGLSFEDVSIADINAENRFMVQFQMNSILQDLVWSDPYNGSGRVLSKRGGGDQFGADVCARFLIKNNVHLIIRSHECEDNGFALWFENRLYTIFSASDYCGDSGNYGAFCILSENPAPQIRVYMAKKQVLKYSDRQQRMRQMIMSKLLVRLATKIFDVEDMMNGYADKDGTISRIAWSYCLQNVLQVDAPYICIAHKLGVDLRQNRRINVAEWCAKFKPKQHRDAHTPEEVLRSRVSALLFDNTSPFKSALETLFAHFDVNSDGSISLEEFNTGLHSLINLLKMDVNEEYVAKLVQMVDTNSDGEVDYNEFFTAFA
;
A
#
# COMPACT_ATOMS: atom_id res chain seq x y z
N ASP A 1 7.26 1.58 -4.29
CA ASP A 1 8.64 1.13 -4.54
C ASP A 1 8.79 -0.26 -3.95
N GLY A 2 8.81 -1.32 -4.77
CA GLY A 2 9.05 -2.69 -4.35
C GLY A 2 10.55 -2.99 -4.24
N PHE A 3 10.88 -4.15 -3.66
CA PHE A 3 12.27 -4.60 -3.49
C PHE A 3 13.06 -4.66 -4.81
N LEU A 4 12.42 -5.07 -5.93
CA LEU A 4 13.03 -5.03 -7.26
C LEU A 4 13.57 -3.63 -7.58
N LYS A 5 12.74 -2.60 -7.44
CA LYS A 5 13.15 -1.22 -7.72
C LYS A 5 14.24 -0.71 -6.78
N GLU A 6 14.21 -1.12 -5.53
CA GLU A 6 15.27 -0.77 -4.58
C GLU A 6 16.62 -1.38 -5.01
N VAL A 7 16.61 -2.64 -5.43
CA VAL A 7 17.82 -3.31 -5.91
C VAL A 7 18.32 -2.68 -7.22
N GLU A 8 17.44 -2.38 -8.16
CA GLU A 8 17.79 -1.72 -9.43
C GLU A 8 18.36 -0.32 -9.24
N LEU A 9 17.86 0.43 -8.26
CA LEU A 9 18.38 1.76 -7.94
C LEU A 9 19.74 1.75 -7.25
N LYS A 10 20.01 0.72 -6.43
CA LYS A 10 21.26 0.60 -5.67
C LYS A 10 22.32 -0.23 -6.41
N TYR A 11 21.88 -1.16 -7.23
CA TYR A 11 22.74 -2.17 -7.86
C TYR A 11 22.32 -2.43 -9.30
N THR A 12 22.06 -3.70 -9.66
CA THR A 12 21.66 -4.12 -11.00
C THR A 12 20.49 -5.10 -10.95
N SER A 13 19.70 -5.20 -12.04
CA SER A 13 18.61 -6.18 -12.16
C SER A 13 19.09 -7.63 -11.99
N ASN A 14 20.31 -7.94 -12.42
CA ASN A 14 20.89 -9.28 -12.22
C ASN A 14 21.03 -9.62 -10.73
N LEU A 15 21.38 -8.66 -9.88
CA LEU A 15 21.50 -8.87 -8.45
C LEU A 15 20.15 -9.20 -7.81
N TYR A 16 19.06 -8.64 -8.32
CA TYR A 16 17.70 -9.00 -7.86
C TYR A 16 17.41 -10.48 -8.06
N ASN A 17 17.80 -11.05 -9.20
CA ASN A 17 17.64 -12.49 -9.44
C ASN A 17 18.45 -13.34 -8.46
N PHE A 18 19.68 -12.92 -8.14
CA PHE A 18 20.48 -13.59 -7.11
C PHE A 18 19.83 -13.54 -5.73
N PHE A 19 19.25 -12.39 -5.33
CA PHE A 19 18.49 -12.29 -4.09
C PHE A 19 17.33 -13.29 -4.06
N ASN A 20 16.56 -13.41 -5.14
CA ASN A 20 15.45 -14.36 -5.21
C ASN A 20 15.91 -15.81 -5.11
N HIS A 21 17.04 -16.16 -5.71
CA HIS A 21 17.63 -17.50 -5.54
C HIS A 21 18.05 -17.76 -4.10
N VAL A 22 18.66 -16.78 -3.44
CA VAL A 22 19.00 -16.90 -2.01
C VAL A 22 17.75 -17.05 -1.17
N PHE A 23 16.69 -16.24 -1.41
CA PHE A 23 15.43 -16.33 -0.68
C PHE A 23 14.78 -17.70 -0.85
N ALA A 24 14.81 -18.29 -2.05
CA ALA A 24 14.32 -19.63 -2.30
C ALA A 24 15.07 -20.73 -1.52
N CYS A 25 16.30 -20.46 -1.10
CA CYS A 25 17.07 -21.39 -0.27
C CYS A 25 16.75 -21.28 1.25
N LEU A 26 16.10 -20.20 1.68
CA LEU A 26 15.76 -20.00 3.09
C LEU A 26 14.69 -20.99 3.56
N PRO A 27 14.72 -21.43 4.81
CA PRO A 27 13.66 -22.26 5.37
C PRO A 27 12.35 -21.48 5.49
N VAL A 28 11.22 -22.14 5.20
CA VAL A 28 9.88 -21.52 5.29
C VAL A 28 9.34 -21.47 6.72
N ALA A 29 9.88 -22.30 7.60
CA ALA A 29 9.52 -22.34 9.02
C ALA A 29 10.68 -22.92 9.85
N HIS A 30 10.61 -22.74 11.16
CA HIS A 30 11.57 -23.28 12.13
C HIS A 30 10.83 -23.99 13.26
N LEU A 31 11.38 -25.10 13.72
CA LEU A 31 10.97 -25.73 14.97
C LEU A 31 12.01 -25.43 16.04
N VAL A 32 11.63 -24.63 17.03
CA VAL A 32 12.50 -24.21 18.13
C VAL A 32 12.16 -25.03 19.38
N THR A 33 13.15 -25.65 20.01
CA THR A 33 12.98 -26.37 21.29
C THR A 33 13.68 -25.61 22.38
N VAL A 34 12.94 -25.27 23.45
CA VAL A 34 13.48 -24.59 24.64
C VAL A 34 12.96 -25.33 25.87
N GLY A 35 13.84 -26.02 26.58
CA GLY A 35 13.42 -26.94 27.65
C GLY A 35 12.43 -27.99 27.13
N PRO A 36 11.27 -28.17 27.79
CA PRO A 36 10.25 -29.11 27.33
C PRO A 36 9.39 -28.58 26.15
N GLN A 37 9.52 -27.29 25.80
CA GLN A 37 8.64 -26.65 24.81
C GLN A 37 9.15 -26.81 23.41
N ARG A 38 8.24 -27.12 22.50
CA ARG A 38 8.44 -27.09 21.05
C ARG A 38 7.56 -26.00 20.46
N ILE A 39 8.19 -25.07 19.78
CA ILE A 39 7.56 -23.86 19.25
C ILE A 39 7.75 -23.85 17.74
N PHE A 40 6.66 -23.75 16.99
CA PHE A 40 6.68 -23.63 15.54
C PHE A 40 6.72 -22.15 15.15
N VAL A 41 7.77 -21.74 14.45
CA VAL A 41 7.96 -20.36 14.00
C VAL A 41 7.80 -20.33 12.50
N VAL A 42 6.86 -19.53 12.00
CA VAL A 42 6.48 -19.45 10.60
C VAL A 42 6.20 -17.98 10.20
N HIS A 43 6.28 -17.64 8.91
CA HIS A 43 6.03 -16.26 8.49
C HIS A 43 4.56 -15.86 8.64
N ALA A 44 3.62 -16.62 8.04
CA ALA A 44 2.21 -16.29 8.04
C ALA A 44 1.37 -17.27 8.88
N GLY A 45 1.04 -18.43 8.35
CA GLY A 45 0.13 -19.29 9.09
C GLY A 45 0.23 -20.77 8.77
N LEU A 46 -0.90 -21.42 8.78
CA LEU A 46 -1.01 -22.86 8.66
C LEU A 46 -1.82 -23.23 7.41
N SER A 47 -1.46 -24.38 6.83
CA SER A 47 -2.32 -25.03 5.84
C SER A 47 -3.59 -25.54 6.53
N PHE A 48 -4.68 -25.53 5.82
CA PHE A 48 -5.95 -26.11 6.28
C PHE A 48 -5.87 -27.63 6.38
N GLU A 49 -5.09 -28.24 5.50
CA GLU A 49 -4.92 -29.69 5.50
C GLU A 49 -4.25 -30.15 6.81
N ASP A 50 -4.51 -31.40 7.16
CA ASP A 50 -3.91 -32.04 8.33
C ASP A 50 -2.42 -32.37 8.05
N VAL A 51 -1.58 -31.34 8.12
CA VAL A 51 -0.18 -31.36 7.70
C VAL A 51 0.73 -31.65 8.88
N SER A 52 1.68 -32.56 8.69
CA SER A 52 2.79 -32.78 9.63
C SER A 52 4.01 -31.93 9.24
N ILE A 53 4.92 -31.71 10.21
CA ILE A 53 6.22 -31.09 9.91
C ILE A 53 7.03 -31.93 8.90
N ALA A 54 6.82 -33.25 8.88
CA ALA A 54 7.45 -34.13 7.88
C ALA A 54 6.93 -33.83 6.48
N ASP A 55 5.62 -33.59 6.32
CA ASP A 55 5.01 -33.21 5.04
C ASP A 55 5.57 -31.87 4.54
N ILE A 56 5.71 -30.87 5.45
CA ILE A 56 6.33 -29.60 5.12
C ILE A 56 7.79 -29.78 4.65
N ASN A 57 8.55 -30.64 5.30
CA ASN A 57 9.93 -30.93 4.93
C ASN A 57 10.05 -31.68 3.59
N ALA A 58 9.01 -32.42 3.18
CA ALA A 58 8.98 -33.14 1.92
C ALA A 58 8.70 -32.21 0.72
N GLU A 59 8.16 -31.00 0.96
CA GLU A 59 7.86 -30.05 -0.08
C GLU A 59 9.14 -29.46 -0.71
N ASN A 60 9.10 -29.29 -2.04
CA ASN A 60 10.17 -28.59 -2.75
C ASN A 60 10.02 -27.08 -2.58
N ARG A 61 10.81 -26.48 -1.68
CA ARG A 61 10.80 -25.04 -1.43
C ARG A 61 11.77 -24.23 -2.31
N PHE A 62 12.62 -24.89 -3.08
CA PHE A 62 13.65 -24.22 -3.90
C PHE A 62 13.06 -23.62 -5.17
N MET A 63 12.12 -22.69 -4.99
CA MET A 63 11.45 -21.98 -6.09
C MET A 63 11.18 -20.52 -5.68
N VAL A 64 11.16 -19.65 -6.66
CA VAL A 64 10.93 -18.20 -6.44
C VAL A 64 9.47 -17.91 -6.08
N GLN A 65 8.55 -18.72 -6.58
CA GLN A 65 7.11 -18.55 -6.34
C GLN A 65 6.46 -19.89 -6.06
N PHE A 66 5.71 -19.96 -4.96
CA PHE A 66 4.97 -21.17 -4.60
C PHE A 66 3.70 -21.31 -5.41
N GLN A 67 3.29 -22.57 -5.65
CA GLN A 67 2.04 -22.86 -6.34
C GLN A 67 0.84 -22.42 -5.49
N MET A 68 -0.20 -21.96 -6.17
CA MET A 68 -1.47 -21.64 -5.52
C MET A 68 -2.05 -22.84 -4.78
N ASN A 69 -2.60 -22.62 -3.61
CA ASN A 69 -3.19 -23.64 -2.74
C ASN A 69 -2.22 -24.75 -2.31
N SER A 70 -0.91 -24.45 -2.27
CA SER A 70 0.09 -25.38 -1.73
C SER A 70 0.33 -25.13 -0.23
N ILE A 71 0.84 -26.17 0.45
CA ILE A 71 1.27 -26.07 1.85
C ILE A 71 2.22 -24.90 2.04
N LEU A 72 3.20 -24.73 1.14
CA LEU A 72 4.20 -23.67 1.22
C LEU A 72 3.58 -22.28 1.06
N GLN A 73 2.57 -22.14 0.18
CA GLN A 73 1.86 -20.86 0.04
C GLN A 73 1.10 -20.51 1.32
N ASP A 74 0.43 -21.47 1.94
CA ASP A 74 -0.29 -21.24 3.19
C ASP A 74 0.65 -20.81 4.31
N LEU A 75 1.83 -21.41 4.43
CA LEU A 75 2.83 -21.04 5.45
C LEU A 75 3.32 -19.59 5.32
N VAL A 76 3.26 -18.99 4.13
CA VAL A 76 3.74 -17.62 3.88
C VAL A 76 2.64 -16.59 3.64
N TRP A 77 1.35 -17.02 3.53
CA TRP A 77 0.24 -16.12 3.20
C TRP A 77 -0.99 -16.24 4.12
N SER A 78 -1.20 -17.35 4.82
CA SER A 78 -2.43 -17.58 5.59
C SER A 78 -2.45 -16.79 6.90
N ASP A 79 -3.63 -16.30 7.29
CA ASP A 79 -3.83 -15.50 8.49
C ASP A 79 -4.80 -16.18 9.48
N PRO A 80 -4.65 -16.00 10.79
CA PRO A 80 -5.64 -16.44 11.76
C PRO A 80 -6.91 -15.59 11.69
N TYR A 81 -8.07 -16.17 12.01
CA TYR A 81 -9.31 -15.43 12.19
C TYR A 81 -10.13 -15.99 13.36
N ASN A 82 -11.02 -15.16 13.90
CA ASN A 82 -11.91 -15.56 14.99
C ASN A 82 -13.07 -16.40 14.44
N GLY A 83 -12.80 -17.70 14.23
CA GLY A 83 -13.76 -18.64 13.72
C GLY A 83 -13.23 -20.06 13.73
N SER A 84 -13.87 -20.94 12.95
CA SER A 84 -13.53 -22.35 12.80
C SER A 84 -13.39 -22.70 11.34
N GLY A 85 -12.53 -23.65 11.02
CA GLY A 85 -12.26 -24.11 9.66
C GLY A 85 -11.41 -23.14 8.85
N ARG A 86 -11.69 -23.10 7.55
CA ARG A 86 -11.00 -22.28 6.55
C ARG A 86 -11.96 -21.29 5.92
N VAL A 87 -11.48 -20.07 5.70
CA VAL A 87 -12.20 -19.05 4.94
C VAL A 87 -11.24 -18.48 3.90
N LEU A 88 -11.73 -18.25 2.68
CA LEU A 88 -10.94 -17.65 1.61
C LEU A 88 -10.38 -16.30 2.05
N SER A 89 -9.07 -16.13 1.87
CA SER A 89 -8.42 -14.86 2.14
C SER A 89 -8.78 -13.83 1.08
N LYS A 90 -9.14 -12.63 1.51
CA LYS A 90 -9.35 -11.49 0.61
C LYS A 90 -8.03 -10.89 0.08
N ARG A 91 -6.87 -11.51 0.40
CA ARG A 91 -5.54 -11.05 -0.07
C ARG A 91 -5.19 -11.52 -1.48
N GLY A 92 -5.93 -12.49 -2.04
CA GLY A 92 -5.58 -13.14 -3.30
C GLY A 92 -4.53 -14.25 -3.18
N GLY A 93 -4.09 -14.60 -1.96
CA GLY A 93 -3.17 -15.70 -1.67
C GLY A 93 -3.33 -16.18 -0.24
N GLY A 94 -3.12 -17.49 0.01
CA GLY A 94 -3.39 -18.15 1.29
C GLY A 94 -4.87 -18.11 1.66
N ASP A 95 -5.18 -18.65 2.83
CA ASP A 95 -6.53 -18.64 3.40
C ASP A 95 -6.48 -18.18 4.85
N GLN A 96 -7.64 -17.89 5.43
CA GLN A 96 -7.73 -17.68 6.85
C GLN A 96 -8.07 -18.98 7.55
N PHE A 97 -7.43 -19.26 8.70
CA PHE A 97 -7.62 -20.47 9.48
C PHE A 97 -8.11 -20.17 10.91
N GLY A 98 -8.99 -21.04 11.40
CA GLY A 98 -9.61 -20.91 12.72
C GLY A 98 -8.86 -21.66 13.83
N ALA A 99 -9.40 -21.54 15.04
CA ALA A 99 -8.83 -22.16 16.26
C ALA A 99 -8.69 -23.67 16.17
N ASP A 100 -9.60 -24.34 15.49
CA ASP A 100 -9.62 -25.80 15.30
C ASP A 100 -8.46 -26.28 14.41
N VAL A 101 -8.10 -25.54 13.37
CA VAL A 101 -6.95 -25.83 12.50
C VAL A 101 -5.66 -25.70 13.30
N CYS A 102 -5.53 -24.62 14.07
CA CYS A 102 -4.40 -24.42 14.97
C CYS A 102 -4.26 -25.59 15.97
N ALA A 103 -5.35 -25.95 16.63
CA ALA A 103 -5.34 -27.04 17.63
C ALA A 103 -4.93 -28.39 17.03
N ARG A 104 -5.46 -28.75 15.83
CA ARG A 104 -5.07 -29.98 15.14
C ARG A 104 -3.59 -30.02 14.82
N PHE A 105 -3.05 -28.93 14.28
CA PHE A 105 -1.62 -28.83 13.95
C PHE A 105 -0.74 -28.99 15.19
N LEU A 106 -1.07 -28.31 16.29
CA LEU A 106 -0.34 -28.40 17.55
C LEU A 106 -0.29 -29.84 18.09
N ILE A 107 -1.44 -30.50 18.13
CA ILE A 107 -1.57 -31.89 18.63
C ILE A 107 -0.78 -32.85 17.74
N LYS A 108 -1.01 -32.81 16.43
CA LYS A 108 -0.37 -33.73 15.46
C LYS A 108 1.15 -33.65 15.50
N ASN A 109 1.69 -32.45 15.68
CA ASN A 109 3.13 -32.21 15.59
C ASN A 109 3.83 -32.17 16.99
N ASN A 110 3.09 -32.39 18.06
CA ASN A 110 3.59 -32.22 19.43
C ASN A 110 4.27 -30.84 19.58
N VAL A 111 3.57 -29.79 19.22
CA VAL A 111 4.00 -28.38 19.29
C VAL A 111 3.12 -27.68 20.32
N HIS A 112 3.72 -26.80 21.14
CA HIS A 112 3.01 -26.13 22.22
C HIS A 112 2.52 -24.75 21.84
N LEU A 113 3.22 -24.08 20.93
CA LEU A 113 2.96 -22.71 20.54
C LEU A 113 3.35 -22.49 19.08
N ILE A 114 2.60 -21.64 18.40
CA ILE A 114 2.95 -21.08 17.08
C ILE A 114 3.30 -19.61 17.25
N ILE A 115 4.42 -19.18 16.67
CA ILE A 115 4.80 -17.78 16.57
C ILE A 115 4.86 -17.43 15.08
N ARG A 116 4.16 -16.37 14.70
CA ARG A 116 4.07 -15.89 13.32
C ARG A 116 4.18 -14.37 13.26
N SER A 117 4.23 -13.80 12.06
CA SER A 117 4.28 -12.36 11.80
C SER A 117 3.21 -11.96 10.78
N HIS A 118 3.57 -11.43 9.61
CA HIS A 118 2.77 -11.16 8.42
C HIS A 118 1.68 -10.07 8.54
N GLU A 119 1.02 -9.91 9.68
CA GLU A 119 0.04 -8.85 9.93
C GLU A 119 0.62 -7.73 10.79
N CYS A 120 0.36 -6.48 10.36
CA CYS A 120 0.72 -5.32 11.15
C CYS A 120 -0.20 -5.22 12.35
N GLU A 121 0.38 -5.23 13.55
CA GLU A 121 -0.33 -5.12 14.83
C GLU A 121 -0.04 -3.78 15.49
N ASP A 122 -1.07 -3.05 15.94
CA ASP A 122 -0.93 -1.71 16.52
C ASP A 122 0.00 -1.72 17.76
N ASN A 123 -0.11 -2.75 18.58
CA ASN A 123 0.74 -2.96 19.75
C ASN A 123 2.02 -3.76 19.44
N GLY A 124 2.29 -4.06 18.17
CA GLY A 124 3.40 -4.91 17.73
C GLY A 124 3.13 -6.41 17.90
N PHE A 125 2.03 -6.81 18.53
CA PHE A 125 1.68 -8.22 18.72
C PHE A 125 0.18 -8.43 18.91
N ALA A 126 -0.27 -9.64 18.60
CA ALA A 126 -1.61 -10.15 18.95
C ALA A 126 -1.53 -11.60 19.44
N LEU A 127 -2.44 -11.97 20.34
CA LEU A 127 -2.57 -13.31 20.90
C LEU A 127 -3.87 -13.93 20.42
N TRP A 128 -3.78 -15.16 19.89
CA TRP A 128 -4.89 -15.88 19.28
C TRP A 128 -5.12 -17.23 19.96
N PHE A 129 -6.35 -17.72 19.89
CA PHE A 129 -6.71 -19.08 20.24
C PHE A 129 -6.24 -19.49 21.63
N GLU A 130 -6.62 -18.70 22.65
CA GLU A 130 -6.23 -18.94 24.05
C GLU A 130 -4.70 -18.98 24.23
N ASN A 131 -3.99 -18.05 23.57
CA ASN A 131 -2.54 -17.92 23.60
C ASN A 131 -1.76 -19.10 22.99
N ARG A 132 -2.37 -19.82 22.06
CA ARG A 132 -1.70 -20.92 21.33
C ARG A 132 -1.02 -20.45 20.05
N LEU A 133 -1.33 -19.23 19.58
CA LEU A 133 -0.70 -18.60 18.45
C LEU A 133 -0.44 -17.12 18.75
N TYR A 134 0.79 -16.69 18.50
CA TYR A 134 1.24 -15.32 18.69
C TYR A 134 1.56 -14.71 17.31
N THR A 135 0.94 -13.59 16.99
CA THR A 135 1.42 -12.70 15.94
C THR A 135 2.43 -11.73 16.57
N ILE A 136 3.64 -11.70 16.06
CA ILE A 136 4.72 -10.78 16.47
C ILE A 136 5.12 -9.97 15.26
N PHE A 137 4.90 -8.66 15.30
CA PHE A 137 5.20 -7.74 14.20
C PHE A 137 6.33 -6.80 14.60
N SER A 138 7.51 -6.99 14.02
CA SER A 138 8.75 -6.34 14.47
C SER A 138 8.99 -4.96 13.85
N ALA A 139 8.22 -4.52 12.86
CA ALA A 139 8.42 -3.23 12.24
C ALA A 139 7.57 -2.15 12.94
N SER A 140 8.19 -1.34 13.83
CA SER A 140 7.50 -0.17 14.39
C SER A 140 7.32 0.92 13.36
N ASP A 141 6.27 1.73 13.48
CA ASP A 141 5.93 2.80 12.53
C ASP A 141 5.99 2.31 11.09
N TYR A 142 5.31 1.17 10.82
CA TYR A 142 5.36 0.47 9.54
C TYR A 142 4.99 1.42 8.40
N CYS A 143 5.81 1.42 7.36
CA CYS A 143 5.74 2.37 6.25
C CYS A 143 6.01 3.83 6.63
N GLY A 144 6.42 4.10 7.87
CA GLY A 144 6.84 5.41 8.35
C GLY A 144 5.74 6.30 8.91
N ASP A 145 4.51 5.75 9.10
CA ASP A 145 3.34 6.54 9.50
C ASP A 145 2.17 5.72 10.08
N SER A 146 2.30 4.42 10.21
CA SER A 146 1.24 3.60 10.83
C SER A 146 1.10 3.84 12.33
N GLY A 147 2.14 4.38 12.98
CA GLY A 147 2.18 4.62 14.42
C GLY A 147 2.15 3.36 15.28
N ASN A 148 2.24 2.18 14.67
CA ASN A 148 2.27 0.92 15.39
C ASN A 148 3.59 0.70 16.14
N TYR A 149 3.54 0.01 17.26
CA TYR A 149 4.73 -0.48 17.93
C TYR A 149 5.33 -1.67 17.17
N GLY A 150 6.64 -1.86 17.30
CA GLY A 150 7.31 -3.10 16.94
C GLY A 150 7.40 -4.00 18.18
N ALA A 151 7.43 -5.32 17.97
CA ALA A 151 7.64 -6.28 19.06
C ALA A 151 8.65 -7.35 18.68
N PHE A 152 9.26 -7.94 19.68
CA PHE A 152 10.01 -9.19 19.60
C PHE A 152 9.71 -10.08 20.80
N CYS A 153 9.98 -11.35 20.64
CA CYS A 153 9.66 -12.36 21.63
C CYS A 153 10.94 -13.01 22.15
N ILE A 154 11.09 -13.10 23.47
CA ILE A 154 12.20 -13.78 24.12
C ILE A 154 11.68 -15.15 24.59
N LEU A 155 12.30 -16.21 24.08
CA LEU A 155 12.03 -17.58 24.47
C LEU A 155 13.02 -18.01 25.55
N SER A 156 12.52 -18.62 26.58
CA SER A 156 13.31 -19.15 27.72
C SER A 156 12.66 -20.43 28.21
N GLU A 157 13.24 -21.09 29.22
CA GLU A 157 12.64 -22.26 29.86
C GLU A 157 11.29 -21.94 30.54
N ASN A 158 11.00 -20.68 30.81
CA ASN A 158 9.67 -20.26 31.24
C ASN A 158 8.64 -20.56 30.14
N PRO A 159 7.51 -21.22 30.47
CA PRO A 159 6.51 -21.62 29.49
C PRO A 159 5.87 -20.44 28.72
N ALA A 160 5.79 -19.24 29.26
CA ALA A 160 5.25 -18.08 28.59
C ALA A 160 6.37 -17.27 27.94
N PRO A 161 6.36 -17.09 26.59
CA PRO A 161 7.28 -16.19 25.93
C PRO A 161 7.16 -14.75 26.43
N GLN A 162 8.29 -14.08 26.61
CA GLN A 162 8.30 -12.68 27.01
C GLN A 162 8.25 -11.77 25.80
N ILE A 163 7.15 -11.04 25.64
CA ILE A 163 6.99 -10.06 24.57
C ILE A 163 7.59 -8.72 25.03
N ARG A 164 8.42 -8.13 24.20
CA ARG A 164 9.00 -6.80 24.37
C ARG A 164 8.53 -5.91 23.23
N VAL A 165 7.99 -4.76 23.59
CA VAL A 165 7.45 -3.78 22.66
C VAL A 165 8.37 -2.57 22.60
N TYR A 166 8.53 -2.00 21.42
CA TYR A 166 9.38 -0.83 21.20
C TYR A 166 8.86 0.07 20.09
N MET A 167 9.29 1.31 20.13
CA MET A 167 9.14 2.25 19.03
C MET A 167 10.55 2.66 18.57
N ALA A 168 10.89 2.33 17.32
CA ALA A 168 12.17 2.74 16.75
C ALA A 168 12.20 4.26 16.57
N LYS A 169 13.35 4.86 16.81
CA LYS A 169 13.55 6.29 16.49
C LYS A 169 13.46 6.47 14.99
N LYS A 170 12.66 7.44 14.56
CA LYS A 170 12.52 7.78 13.15
C LYS A 170 13.88 8.23 12.60
N GLN A 171 14.47 7.41 11.72
CA GLN A 171 15.65 7.84 10.98
C GLN A 171 15.18 8.68 9.80
N VAL A 172 15.64 9.91 9.73
CA VAL A 172 15.46 10.74 8.54
C VAL A 172 16.39 10.21 7.46
N LEU A 173 15.87 9.32 6.61
CA LEU A 173 16.61 8.86 5.44
C LEU A 173 16.75 10.04 4.47
N LYS A 174 17.97 10.55 4.31
CA LYS A 174 18.26 11.49 3.24
C LYS A 174 18.28 10.72 1.92
N TYR A 175 17.20 10.84 1.16
CA TYR A 175 17.15 10.32 -0.20
C TYR A 175 18.02 11.20 -1.11
N SER A 176 18.68 10.58 -2.11
CA SER A 176 19.31 11.38 -3.17
C SER A 176 18.23 12.13 -3.96
N ASP A 177 18.54 13.29 -4.52
CA ASP A 177 17.61 14.11 -5.33
C ASP A 177 16.95 13.29 -6.46
N ARG A 178 17.68 12.33 -7.03
CA ARG A 178 17.15 11.40 -8.04
C ARG A 178 16.05 10.48 -7.48
N GLN A 179 16.23 9.96 -6.26
CA GLN A 179 15.24 9.09 -5.61
C GLN A 179 13.98 9.89 -5.23
N GLN A 180 14.16 11.13 -4.82
CA GLN A 180 13.08 12.03 -4.46
C GLN A 180 12.23 12.39 -5.70
N ARG A 181 12.88 12.75 -6.82
CA ARG A 181 12.18 13.00 -8.10
C ARG A 181 11.44 11.78 -8.61
N MET A 182 12.02 10.58 -8.53
CA MET A 182 11.35 9.35 -8.97
C MET A 182 10.10 9.05 -8.13
N ARG A 183 10.16 9.26 -6.81
CA ARG A 183 8.99 9.10 -5.93
C ARG A 183 7.88 10.09 -6.26
N GLN A 184 8.24 11.33 -6.50
CA GLN A 184 7.30 12.35 -6.94
C GLN A 184 6.63 11.97 -8.27
N MET A 185 7.40 11.52 -9.25
CA MET A 185 6.87 11.10 -10.55
C MET A 185 5.91 9.91 -10.46
N ILE A 186 6.20 8.93 -9.59
CA ILE A 186 5.30 7.78 -9.38
C ILE A 186 4.01 8.25 -8.71
N MET A 187 4.10 9.13 -7.72
CA MET A 187 2.94 9.64 -7.01
C MET A 187 2.01 10.44 -7.94
N SER A 188 2.56 11.33 -8.78
CA SER A 188 1.75 12.08 -9.75
C SER A 188 1.05 11.16 -10.74
N LYS A 189 1.73 10.18 -11.32
CA LYS A 189 1.10 9.18 -12.20
C LYS A 189 -0.04 8.43 -11.51
N LEU A 190 0.17 8.07 -10.24
CA LEU A 190 -0.81 7.36 -9.44
C LEU A 190 -2.07 8.22 -9.22
N LEU A 191 -1.88 9.47 -8.79
CA LEU A 191 -3.00 10.37 -8.49
C LEU A 191 -3.83 10.70 -9.72
N VAL A 192 -3.18 10.93 -10.85
CA VAL A 192 -3.89 11.14 -12.11
C VAL A 192 -4.70 9.91 -12.52
N ARG A 193 -4.12 8.72 -12.45
CA ARG A 193 -4.86 7.50 -12.76
C ARG A 193 -5.99 7.25 -11.77
N LEU A 194 -5.79 7.56 -10.50
CA LEU A 194 -6.84 7.43 -9.48
C LEU A 194 -8.02 8.36 -9.80
N ALA A 195 -7.75 9.63 -10.11
CA ALA A 195 -8.79 10.59 -10.47
C ALA A 195 -9.59 10.17 -11.71
N THR A 196 -8.91 9.62 -12.73
CA THR A 196 -9.57 9.18 -13.97
C THR A 196 -10.34 7.87 -13.84
N LYS A 197 -9.95 7.01 -12.89
CA LYS A 197 -10.52 5.68 -12.71
C LYS A 197 -11.24 5.48 -11.37
N ILE A 198 -11.60 6.56 -10.70
CA ILE A 198 -12.18 6.47 -9.35
C ILE A 198 -13.48 5.67 -9.30
N PHE A 199 -14.29 5.72 -10.34
CA PHE A 199 -15.54 4.96 -10.43
C PHE A 199 -15.26 3.45 -10.59
N ASP A 200 -14.31 3.06 -11.45
CA ASP A 200 -13.89 1.67 -11.60
C ASP A 200 -13.30 1.12 -10.30
N VAL A 201 -12.53 1.97 -9.58
CA VAL A 201 -11.96 1.65 -8.27
C VAL A 201 -13.05 1.43 -7.24
N GLU A 202 -14.06 2.31 -7.19
CA GLU A 202 -15.20 2.19 -6.27
C GLU A 202 -16.00 0.92 -6.54
N ASP A 203 -16.29 0.63 -7.80
CA ASP A 203 -17.05 -0.58 -8.19
C ASP A 203 -16.30 -1.84 -7.75
N MET A 204 -15.00 -1.90 -8.01
CA MET A 204 -14.19 -3.04 -7.57
C MET A 204 -14.14 -3.13 -6.04
N MET A 205 -13.95 -2.01 -5.33
CA MET A 205 -13.92 -1.99 -3.86
C MET A 205 -15.25 -2.45 -3.24
N ASN A 206 -16.37 -2.06 -3.83
CA ASN A 206 -17.70 -2.47 -3.38
C ASN A 206 -17.90 -3.99 -3.48
N GLY A 207 -17.27 -4.64 -4.47
CA GLY A 207 -17.25 -6.10 -4.59
C GLY A 207 -16.50 -6.82 -3.44
N TYR A 208 -15.61 -6.12 -2.74
CA TYR A 208 -14.83 -6.61 -1.59
C TYR A 208 -15.28 -6.03 -0.25
N ALA A 209 -16.23 -5.11 -0.25
CA ALA A 209 -16.71 -4.48 0.97
C ALA A 209 -17.59 -5.42 1.79
N ASP A 210 -17.52 -5.28 3.10
CA ASP A 210 -18.44 -5.93 4.01
C ASP A 210 -19.81 -5.22 4.02
N LYS A 211 -20.78 -5.79 4.73
CA LYS A 211 -22.15 -5.27 4.79
C LYS A 211 -22.26 -3.82 5.31
N ASP A 212 -21.24 -3.36 6.05
CA ASP A 212 -21.15 -2.00 6.58
C ASP A 212 -20.50 -1.00 5.60
N GLY A 213 -20.19 -1.43 4.36
CA GLY A 213 -19.55 -0.61 3.34
C GLY A 213 -18.06 -0.35 3.58
N THR A 214 -17.43 -1.13 4.47
CA THR A 214 -15.99 -1.00 4.75
C THR A 214 -15.17 -2.11 4.09
N ILE A 215 -13.90 -1.80 3.80
CA ILE A 215 -12.94 -2.72 3.18
C ILE A 215 -11.64 -2.76 4.00
N SER A 216 -10.96 -3.91 4.04
CA SER A 216 -9.64 -3.99 4.66
C SER A 216 -8.59 -3.21 3.85
N ARG A 217 -7.53 -2.72 4.50
CA ARG A 217 -6.41 -2.05 3.79
C ARG A 217 -5.77 -2.91 2.70
N ILE A 218 -5.77 -4.21 2.91
CA ILE A 218 -5.20 -5.16 1.96
C ILE A 218 -6.08 -5.29 0.73
N ALA A 219 -7.40 -5.50 0.92
CA ALA A 219 -8.34 -5.54 -0.18
C ALA A 219 -8.40 -4.18 -0.91
N TRP A 220 -8.30 -3.06 -0.19
CA TRP A 220 -8.16 -1.72 -0.76
C TRP A 220 -6.91 -1.61 -1.64
N SER A 221 -5.74 -2.03 -1.15
CA SER A 221 -4.49 -2.06 -1.92
C SER A 221 -4.60 -2.93 -3.16
N TYR A 222 -5.22 -4.11 -3.04
CA TYR A 222 -5.45 -5.03 -4.14
C TYR A 222 -6.34 -4.40 -5.23
N CYS A 223 -7.43 -3.74 -4.87
CA CYS A 223 -8.31 -3.04 -5.81
C CYS A 223 -7.55 -1.95 -6.57
N LEU A 224 -6.76 -1.13 -5.87
CA LEU A 224 -5.95 -0.09 -6.50
C LEU A 224 -4.93 -0.66 -7.48
N GLN A 225 -4.22 -1.72 -7.08
CA GLN A 225 -3.23 -2.37 -7.95
C GLN A 225 -3.86 -2.86 -9.25
N ASN A 226 -5.02 -3.51 -9.17
CA ASN A 226 -5.69 -4.10 -10.33
C ASN A 226 -6.32 -3.07 -11.26
N VAL A 227 -6.93 -2.03 -10.71
CA VAL A 227 -7.62 -1.01 -11.52
C VAL A 227 -6.64 0.01 -12.09
N LEU A 228 -5.73 0.51 -11.28
CA LEU A 228 -4.82 1.57 -11.69
C LEU A 228 -3.66 1.06 -12.53
N GLN A 229 -3.27 -0.21 -12.37
CA GLN A 229 -2.12 -0.81 -13.08
C GLN A 229 -0.83 0.02 -12.93
N VAL A 230 -0.66 0.63 -11.76
CA VAL A 230 0.54 1.35 -11.35
C VAL A 230 1.22 0.54 -10.27
N ASP A 231 2.48 0.19 -10.50
CA ASP A 231 3.29 -0.49 -9.50
C ASP A 231 3.67 0.48 -8.39
N ALA A 232 2.93 0.43 -7.28
CA ALA A 232 3.13 1.29 -6.13
C ALA A 232 2.90 0.52 -4.82
N PRO A 233 3.65 0.85 -3.75
CA PRO A 233 3.48 0.24 -2.44
C PRO A 233 2.25 0.86 -1.72
N TYR A 234 1.05 0.55 -2.19
CA TYR A 234 -0.19 1.21 -1.77
C TYR A 234 -0.38 1.24 -0.25
N ILE A 235 -0.05 0.15 0.45
CA ILE A 235 -0.15 0.09 1.91
C ILE A 235 0.80 1.11 2.56
N CYS A 236 2.02 1.26 2.02
CA CYS A 236 3.01 2.20 2.55
C CYS A 236 2.67 3.66 2.27
N ILE A 237 1.90 3.94 1.24
CA ILE A 237 1.47 5.30 0.86
C ILE A 237 0.00 5.58 1.20
N ALA A 238 -0.65 4.69 1.94
CA ALA A 238 -2.08 4.79 2.25
C ALA A 238 -2.46 6.14 2.88
N HIS A 239 -1.64 6.65 3.81
CA HIS A 239 -1.84 7.97 4.42
C HIS A 239 -1.80 9.12 3.39
N LYS A 240 -0.88 9.04 2.41
CA LYS A 240 -0.79 10.03 1.31
C LYS A 240 -1.99 9.98 0.38
N LEU A 241 -2.70 8.86 0.39
CA LEU A 241 -3.96 8.67 -0.31
C LEU A 241 -5.18 8.90 0.61
N GLY A 242 -5.00 9.59 1.73
CA GLY A 242 -6.08 10.00 2.62
C GLY A 242 -6.72 8.87 3.41
N VAL A 243 -6.03 7.75 3.60
CA VAL A 243 -6.47 6.69 4.52
C VAL A 243 -6.05 7.08 5.93
N ASP A 244 -7.01 7.22 6.85
CA ASP A 244 -6.70 7.40 8.27
C ASP A 244 -6.24 6.07 8.88
N LEU A 245 -4.99 6.03 9.30
CA LEU A 245 -4.37 4.84 9.86
C LEU A 245 -4.64 4.66 11.36
N ARG A 246 -5.17 5.72 12.02
CA ARG A 246 -5.42 5.75 13.48
C ARG A 246 -6.78 5.19 13.86
N GLN A 247 -7.76 5.29 12.96
CA GLN A 247 -9.11 4.80 13.18
C GLN A 247 -9.33 3.48 12.44
N ASN A 248 -9.66 2.45 13.16
CA ASN A 248 -10.06 1.12 12.70
C ASN A 248 -9.39 0.68 11.38
N ARG A 249 -8.76 -0.47 11.34
CA ARG A 249 -8.06 -1.09 10.20
C ARG A 249 -8.91 -1.20 8.91
N ARG A 250 -10.06 -0.59 8.86
CA ARG A 250 -11.02 -0.67 7.77
C ARG A 250 -11.26 0.70 7.14
N ILE A 251 -11.48 0.72 5.85
CA ILE A 251 -11.67 1.92 5.04
C ILE A 251 -13.12 1.95 4.58
N ASN A 252 -13.86 3.01 4.88
CA ASN A 252 -15.17 3.23 4.30
C ASN A 252 -15.01 3.59 2.82
N VAL A 253 -15.56 2.75 1.94
CA VAL A 253 -15.35 2.86 0.49
C VAL A 253 -15.92 4.18 -0.04
N ALA A 254 -17.17 4.48 0.31
CA ALA A 254 -17.85 5.68 -0.20
C ALA A 254 -17.17 6.97 0.28
N GLU A 255 -16.80 7.05 1.56
CA GLU A 255 -16.12 8.20 2.14
C GLU A 255 -14.73 8.41 1.54
N TRP A 256 -13.98 7.31 1.35
CA TRP A 256 -12.65 7.40 0.75
C TRP A 256 -12.71 7.79 -0.72
N CYS A 257 -13.59 7.16 -1.51
CA CYS A 257 -13.76 7.48 -2.94
C CYS A 257 -14.26 8.91 -3.17
N ALA A 258 -15.10 9.43 -2.26
CA ALA A 258 -15.59 10.81 -2.35
C ALA A 258 -14.46 11.86 -2.35
N LYS A 259 -13.31 11.55 -1.74
CA LYS A 259 -12.12 12.43 -1.72
C LYS A 259 -11.51 12.64 -3.12
N PHE A 260 -11.74 11.70 -4.03
CA PHE A 260 -11.15 11.69 -5.37
C PHE A 260 -12.17 11.87 -6.50
N LYS A 261 -13.46 11.89 -6.16
CA LYS A 261 -14.52 12.18 -7.11
C LYS A 261 -14.55 13.68 -7.40
N PRO A 262 -14.73 14.09 -8.65
CA PRO A 262 -14.91 15.50 -8.98
C PRO A 262 -16.13 16.03 -8.22
N LYS A 263 -15.97 17.16 -7.52
CA LYS A 263 -17.11 17.86 -6.92
C LYS A 263 -18.04 18.26 -8.08
N GLN A 264 -19.27 17.78 -8.04
CA GLN A 264 -20.29 18.25 -8.97
C GLN A 264 -20.61 19.71 -8.61
N HIS A 265 -19.99 20.65 -9.34
CA HIS A 265 -20.58 21.97 -9.45
C HIS A 265 -21.85 21.81 -10.28
N ARG A 266 -22.99 22.04 -9.63
CA ARG A 266 -24.33 21.86 -10.24
C ARG A 266 -24.62 22.78 -11.44
N ASP A 267 -23.69 23.66 -11.79
CA ASP A 267 -23.89 24.75 -12.75
C ASP A 267 -22.79 24.81 -13.87
N ALA A 268 -21.98 23.79 -14.05
CA ALA A 268 -21.00 23.78 -15.15
C ALA A 268 -21.72 23.40 -16.48
N HIS A 269 -21.93 24.38 -17.35
CA HIS A 269 -22.65 24.22 -18.63
C HIS A 269 -21.75 24.05 -19.83
N THR A 270 -20.46 24.37 -19.74
CA THR A 270 -19.50 24.28 -20.84
C THR A 270 -18.37 23.28 -20.56
N PRO A 271 -17.75 22.67 -21.61
CA PRO A 271 -16.57 21.81 -21.45
C PRO A 271 -15.43 22.51 -20.71
N GLU A 272 -15.30 23.79 -20.86
CA GLU A 272 -14.30 24.67 -20.24
C GLU A 272 -14.53 24.77 -18.70
N GLU A 273 -15.77 24.99 -18.27
CA GLU A 273 -16.15 25.03 -16.87
C GLU A 273 -15.96 23.66 -16.22
N VAL A 274 -16.23 22.58 -16.97
CA VAL A 274 -15.98 21.21 -16.52
C VAL A 274 -14.48 20.96 -16.34
N LEU A 275 -13.62 21.42 -17.27
CA LEU A 275 -12.17 21.31 -17.15
C LEU A 275 -11.67 22.09 -15.94
N ARG A 276 -12.05 23.37 -15.83
CA ARG A 276 -11.68 24.23 -14.70
C ARG A 276 -12.11 23.60 -13.36
N SER A 277 -13.35 23.14 -13.28
CA SER A 277 -13.88 22.47 -12.10
C SER A 277 -13.14 21.18 -11.77
N ARG A 278 -12.76 20.36 -12.77
CA ARG A 278 -12.00 19.12 -12.54
C ARG A 278 -10.57 19.40 -12.13
N VAL A 279 -9.91 20.35 -12.78
CA VAL A 279 -8.55 20.77 -12.40
C VAL A 279 -8.58 21.39 -11.00
N SER A 280 -9.52 22.28 -10.75
CA SER A 280 -9.74 22.91 -9.44
C SER A 280 -10.03 21.87 -8.33
N ALA A 281 -10.90 20.89 -8.60
CA ALA A 281 -11.19 19.82 -7.62
C ALA A 281 -9.97 18.91 -7.35
N LEU A 282 -9.14 18.70 -8.35
CA LEU A 282 -7.88 17.96 -8.17
C LEU A 282 -6.86 18.75 -7.36
N LEU A 283 -6.87 20.06 -7.45
CA LEU A 283 -5.82 20.92 -6.92
C LEU A 283 -6.16 21.54 -5.55
N PHE A 284 -7.42 21.87 -5.26
CA PHE A 284 -7.77 22.87 -4.22
C PHE A 284 -8.66 22.39 -3.07
N ASP A 285 -8.98 21.11 -2.96
CA ASP A 285 -9.62 20.63 -1.74
C ASP A 285 -8.61 20.61 -0.58
N ASN A 286 -8.75 21.55 0.36
CA ASN A 286 -7.90 21.63 1.56
C ASN A 286 -7.92 20.36 2.42
N THR A 287 -8.86 19.46 2.19
CA THR A 287 -8.96 18.13 2.81
C THR A 287 -8.37 17.04 1.92
N SER A 288 -7.98 17.38 0.69
CA SER A 288 -7.48 16.42 -0.30
C SER A 288 -6.02 16.07 -0.03
N PRO A 289 -5.65 14.80 -0.18
CA PRO A 289 -4.25 14.36 -0.18
C PRO A 289 -3.44 14.95 -1.36
N PHE A 290 -4.11 15.67 -2.27
CA PHE A 290 -3.51 16.32 -3.43
C PHE A 290 -2.73 17.60 -3.11
N LYS A 291 -2.84 18.18 -1.91
CA LYS A 291 -2.07 19.38 -1.58
C LYS A 291 -0.55 19.15 -1.69
N SER A 292 -0.07 17.95 -1.35
CA SER A 292 1.33 17.57 -1.60
C SER A 292 1.61 17.17 -3.06
N ALA A 293 0.56 16.93 -3.85
CA ALA A 293 0.68 16.61 -5.27
C ALA A 293 0.77 17.87 -6.14
N LEU A 294 0.36 19.02 -5.63
CA LEU A 294 0.50 20.30 -6.31
C LEU A 294 1.96 20.73 -6.47
N GLU A 295 2.75 20.59 -5.42
CA GLU A 295 4.20 20.77 -5.51
C GLU A 295 4.81 19.82 -6.56
N THR A 296 4.23 18.65 -6.69
CA THR A 296 4.65 17.61 -7.64
C THR A 296 4.15 17.91 -9.05
N LEU A 297 2.97 18.48 -9.22
CA LEU A 297 2.45 18.96 -10.50
C LEU A 297 3.22 20.19 -10.96
N PHE A 298 3.47 21.14 -10.09
CA PHE A 298 4.32 22.28 -10.39
C PHE A 298 5.70 21.83 -10.90
N ALA A 299 6.34 20.90 -10.19
CA ALA A 299 7.61 20.31 -10.62
C ALA A 299 7.51 19.45 -11.91
N HIS A 300 6.32 19.06 -12.34
CA HIS A 300 6.11 18.39 -13.63
C HIS A 300 5.95 19.39 -14.79
N PHE A 301 5.40 20.55 -14.50
CA PHE A 301 5.31 21.66 -15.44
C PHE A 301 6.65 22.40 -15.55
N ASP A 302 7.37 22.59 -14.47
CA ASP A 302 8.74 23.14 -14.42
C ASP A 302 9.76 22.11 -14.92
N VAL A 303 9.85 21.99 -16.25
CA VAL A 303 10.69 20.97 -16.91
C VAL A 303 12.18 21.26 -16.72
N ASN A 304 12.56 22.54 -16.70
CA ASN A 304 13.93 22.99 -16.56
C ASN A 304 14.39 23.08 -15.08
N SER A 305 13.43 22.98 -14.13
CA SER A 305 13.65 23.03 -12.68
C SER A 305 14.30 24.33 -12.21
N ASP A 306 13.90 25.46 -12.78
CA ASP A 306 14.38 26.80 -12.39
C ASP A 306 13.51 27.45 -11.29
N GLY A 307 12.39 26.83 -10.92
CA GLY A 307 11.49 27.26 -9.86
C GLY A 307 10.34 28.15 -10.34
N SER A 308 10.25 28.41 -11.64
CA SER A 308 9.13 29.04 -12.34
C SER A 308 8.62 28.12 -13.46
N ILE A 309 7.44 28.39 -13.97
CA ILE A 309 6.89 27.67 -15.13
C ILE A 309 6.70 28.69 -16.24
N SER A 310 7.47 28.59 -17.31
CA SER A 310 7.24 29.41 -18.49
C SER A 310 5.86 29.14 -19.09
N LEU A 311 5.27 30.10 -19.79
CA LEU A 311 3.97 29.93 -20.47
C LEU A 311 4.00 28.76 -21.47
N GLU A 312 5.15 28.47 -22.07
CA GLU A 312 5.34 27.33 -22.97
C GLU A 312 5.31 25.99 -22.22
N GLU A 313 5.99 25.91 -21.08
CA GLU A 313 5.95 24.75 -20.20
C GLU A 313 4.54 24.53 -19.65
N PHE A 314 3.88 25.61 -19.21
CA PHE A 314 2.50 25.54 -18.72
C PHE A 314 1.54 25.04 -19.81
N ASN A 315 1.62 25.57 -21.02
CA ASN A 315 0.80 25.14 -22.15
C ASN A 315 1.03 23.65 -22.48
N THR A 316 2.28 23.22 -22.55
CA THR A 316 2.66 21.83 -22.81
C THR A 316 2.13 20.88 -21.73
N GLY A 317 2.27 21.27 -20.48
CA GLY A 317 1.79 20.50 -19.34
C GLY A 317 0.25 20.41 -19.32
N LEU A 318 -0.45 21.51 -19.65
CA LEU A 318 -1.92 21.55 -19.73
C LEU A 318 -2.45 20.66 -20.85
N HIS A 319 -1.85 20.68 -22.03
CA HIS A 319 -2.19 19.76 -23.13
C HIS A 319 -1.96 18.29 -22.73
N SER A 320 -0.87 18.01 -22.05
CA SER A 320 -0.58 16.66 -21.53
C SER A 320 -1.66 16.20 -20.55
N LEU A 321 -2.14 17.10 -19.69
CA LEU A 321 -3.21 16.84 -18.73
C LEU A 321 -4.56 16.63 -19.43
N ILE A 322 -4.91 17.45 -20.40
CA ILE A 322 -6.14 17.35 -21.21
C ILE A 322 -6.18 16.01 -21.94
N ASN A 323 -5.09 15.63 -22.61
CA ASN A 323 -4.98 14.36 -23.32
C ASN A 323 -5.10 13.17 -22.37
N LEU A 324 -4.50 13.27 -21.18
CA LEU A 324 -4.55 12.22 -20.16
C LEU A 324 -5.96 12.03 -19.61
N LEU A 325 -6.69 13.15 -19.43
CA LEU A 325 -8.09 13.17 -18.99
C LEU A 325 -9.08 12.80 -20.11
N LYS A 326 -8.58 12.60 -21.33
CA LYS A 326 -9.39 12.35 -22.56
C LYS A 326 -10.51 13.37 -22.71
N MET A 327 -10.21 14.62 -22.47
CA MET A 327 -11.16 15.71 -22.59
C MET A 327 -11.04 16.32 -23.98
N ASP A 328 -12.18 16.62 -24.59
CA ASP A 328 -12.26 17.40 -25.82
C ASP A 328 -12.45 18.88 -25.40
N VAL A 329 -11.38 19.64 -25.48
CA VAL A 329 -11.35 21.06 -25.06
C VAL A 329 -10.89 21.93 -26.23
N ASN A 330 -11.57 23.06 -26.43
CA ASN A 330 -11.24 24.01 -27.48
C ASN A 330 -9.86 24.66 -27.23
N GLU A 331 -9.00 24.64 -28.23
CA GLU A 331 -7.66 25.26 -28.22
C GLU A 331 -7.69 26.76 -27.86
N GLU A 332 -8.71 27.49 -28.28
CA GLU A 332 -8.89 28.89 -27.92
C GLU A 332 -9.06 29.09 -26.41
N TYR A 333 -9.73 28.12 -25.75
CA TYR A 333 -9.89 28.18 -24.30
C TYR A 333 -8.60 27.81 -23.56
N VAL A 334 -7.84 26.84 -24.08
CA VAL A 334 -6.52 26.52 -23.53
C VAL A 334 -5.61 27.75 -23.57
N ALA A 335 -5.60 28.45 -24.72
CA ALA A 335 -4.81 29.68 -24.87
C ALA A 335 -5.26 30.80 -23.89
N LYS A 336 -6.58 30.94 -23.66
CA LYS A 336 -7.12 31.87 -22.66
C LYS A 336 -6.73 31.49 -21.24
N LEU A 337 -6.76 30.20 -20.88
CA LEU A 337 -6.32 29.71 -19.56
C LEU A 337 -4.85 30.03 -19.33
N VAL A 338 -4.00 29.79 -20.33
CA VAL A 338 -2.57 30.11 -20.25
C VAL A 338 -2.34 31.58 -19.95
N GLN A 339 -3.07 32.47 -20.65
CA GLN A 339 -2.99 33.92 -20.43
C GLN A 339 -3.56 34.40 -19.10
N MET A 340 -4.57 33.70 -18.57
CA MET A 340 -5.20 34.06 -17.28
C MET A 340 -4.38 33.68 -16.07
N VAL A 341 -3.48 32.72 -16.22
CA VAL A 341 -2.67 32.21 -15.12
C VAL A 341 -1.52 33.18 -14.80
N ASP A 342 -0.89 33.75 -15.81
CA ASP A 342 0.13 34.80 -15.68
C ASP A 342 -0.57 36.15 -15.33
N THR A 343 -0.80 36.37 -14.06
CA THR A 343 -1.56 37.52 -13.56
C THR A 343 -0.74 38.81 -13.56
N ASN A 344 0.57 38.69 -13.46
CA ASN A 344 1.51 39.84 -13.42
C ASN A 344 2.07 40.15 -14.82
N SER A 345 1.80 39.28 -15.81
CA SER A 345 2.21 39.42 -17.22
C SER A 345 3.74 39.46 -17.41
N ASP A 346 4.47 38.69 -16.62
CA ASP A 346 5.94 38.59 -16.71
C ASP A 346 6.40 37.46 -17.67
N GLY A 347 5.48 36.66 -18.16
CA GLY A 347 5.71 35.55 -19.09
C GLY A 347 6.08 34.24 -18.39
N GLU A 348 6.01 34.21 -17.07
CA GLU A 348 6.22 33.05 -16.23
C GLU A 348 5.01 32.84 -15.32
N VAL A 349 4.80 31.62 -14.85
CA VAL A 349 3.75 31.29 -13.90
C VAL A 349 4.43 30.86 -12.62
N ASP A 350 4.34 31.69 -11.60
CA ASP A 350 4.82 31.33 -10.28
C ASP A 350 3.83 30.41 -9.53
N TYR A 351 4.28 29.88 -8.39
CA TYR A 351 3.48 28.97 -7.57
C TYR A 351 2.16 29.61 -7.09
N ASN A 352 2.15 30.89 -6.76
CA ASN A 352 0.96 31.60 -6.26
C ASN A 352 -0.03 31.89 -7.40
N GLU A 353 0.47 32.24 -8.58
CA GLU A 353 -0.33 32.46 -9.78
C GLU A 353 -1.00 31.17 -10.24
N PHE A 354 -0.23 30.09 -10.30
CA PHE A 354 -0.76 28.76 -10.59
C PHE A 354 -1.89 28.38 -9.62
N PHE A 355 -1.67 28.63 -8.33
CA PHE A 355 -2.69 28.38 -7.30
C PHE A 355 -3.92 29.27 -7.47
N THR A 356 -3.73 30.54 -7.72
CA THR A 356 -4.84 31.53 -7.81
C THR A 356 -5.73 31.29 -9.03
N ALA A 357 -5.14 30.86 -10.15
CA ALA A 357 -5.89 30.61 -11.39
C ALA A 357 -6.87 29.45 -11.29
N PHE A 358 -6.60 28.51 -10.42
CA PHE A 358 -7.40 27.29 -10.25
C PHE A 358 -8.16 27.24 -8.91
N ALA A 359 -7.96 28.20 -8.00
CA ALA A 359 -8.76 28.36 -6.79
C ALA A 359 -10.12 28.99 -7.12
#